data_f7b351d54a62996af1ccd269671b0930
#
_entry.id   f7b351d54a62996af1ccd269671b0930
#
_cell.length_a   1.000
_cell.length_b   1.000
_cell.length_c   1.000
_cell.angle_alpha   90.00
_cell.angle_beta   90.00
_cell.angle_gamma   90.00
#
_symmetry.space_group_name_H-M   'P 1'
#
loop_
_entity.id
_entity.type
_entity.pdbx_description
1 polymer ?
#
loop_
_entity_poly.entity_id
_entity_poly.type
_entity_poly.pdbx_seq_one_letter_code
_entity_poly.pdbx_strand_id
1 'polypeptide(L)'
;RYGLAGTRILPVLQKMDSLSTYIVSQKEIARPLSIAEGIKFVKQGFYDGDSSAYSIPDSYQAAFLGEYLKPNTDSGTSKNNLSNLLQSFIDTAKESTRMSINMADVGTKKLPVILDGIRDRTNELFDSSKFKITFTGSTITFLEGSIFIINGLKQSLLWAF
;
A
#
# COMPACT_ATOMS: atom_id res chain seq x y z
N ARG A 1 18.00 10.28 4.00
CA ARG A 1 17.20 9.80 2.84
C ARG A 1 17.25 8.28 2.84
N TYR A 2 16.12 7.65 3.09
CA TYR A 2 15.97 6.19 3.03
C TYR A 2 15.41 5.85 1.64
N GLY A 3 16.30 5.83 0.61
CA GLY A 3 15.90 5.44 -0.73
C GLY A 3 15.45 3.98 -0.81
N LEU A 4 14.47 3.69 -1.66
CA LEU A 4 13.95 2.34 -1.94
C LEU A 4 14.92 1.53 -2.83
N ALA A 5 16.22 1.77 -2.74
CA ALA A 5 17.23 1.11 -3.56
C ALA A 5 18.07 0.10 -2.74
N GLY A 6 18.31 -1.06 -3.33
CA GLY A 6 19.15 -2.11 -2.77
C GLY A 6 18.52 -2.84 -1.57
N THR A 7 19.36 -3.42 -0.71
CA THR A 7 18.91 -4.21 0.47
C THR A 7 18.17 -3.39 1.53
N ARG A 8 18.20 -2.06 1.46
CA ARG A 8 17.48 -1.17 2.39
C ARG A 8 15.97 -1.19 2.19
N ILE A 9 15.47 -1.65 1.05
CA ILE A 9 14.05 -1.78 0.79
C ILE A 9 13.40 -2.92 1.59
N LEU A 10 14.14 -3.98 1.93
CA LEU A 10 13.59 -5.17 2.57
C LEU A 10 12.85 -4.90 3.88
N PRO A 11 13.40 -4.12 4.83
CA PRO A 11 12.67 -3.79 6.05
C PRO A 11 11.37 -3.01 5.77
N VAL A 12 11.35 -2.18 4.74
CA VAL A 12 10.16 -1.44 4.33
C VAL A 12 9.11 -2.39 3.75
N LEU A 13 9.53 -3.34 2.90
CA LEU A 13 8.65 -4.36 2.34
C LEU A 13 8.04 -5.24 3.42
N GLN A 14 8.81 -5.66 4.42
CA GLN A 14 8.31 -6.43 5.56
C GLN A 14 7.26 -5.66 6.37
N LYS A 15 7.47 -4.37 6.60
CA LYS A 15 6.50 -3.51 7.27
C LYS A 15 5.23 -3.33 6.42
N MET A 16 5.38 -3.15 5.11
CA MET A 16 4.24 -3.08 4.18
C MET A 16 3.45 -4.40 4.15
N ASP A 17 4.13 -5.53 4.22
CA ASP A 17 3.48 -6.85 4.26
C ASP A 17 2.72 -7.06 5.58
N SER A 18 3.30 -6.64 6.71
CA SER A 18 2.64 -6.66 8.02
C SER A 18 1.40 -5.76 8.03
N LEU A 19 1.46 -4.58 7.41
CA LEU A 19 0.32 -3.69 7.25
C LEU A 19 -0.74 -4.30 6.33
N SER A 20 -0.33 -4.90 5.21
CA SER A 20 -1.22 -5.60 4.29
C SER A 20 -1.98 -6.73 4.98
N THR A 21 -1.29 -7.52 5.80
CA THR A 21 -1.89 -8.62 6.59
C THR A 21 -2.94 -8.08 7.57
N TYR A 22 -2.64 -6.98 8.26
CA TYR A 22 -3.61 -6.33 9.15
C TYR A 22 -4.84 -5.84 8.37
N ILE A 23 -4.64 -5.19 7.22
CA ILE A 23 -5.72 -4.67 6.39
C ILE A 23 -6.62 -5.81 5.89
N VAL A 24 -6.04 -6.92 5.42
CA VAL A 24 -6.79 -8.10 4.96
C VAL A 24 -7.61 -8.75 6.09
N SER A 25 -7.21 -8.60 7.34
CA SER A 25 -8.00 -9.10 8.48
C SER A 25 -9.33 -8.35 8.68
N GLN A 26 -9.48 -7.16 8.08
CA GLN A 26 -10.73 -6.42 8.06
C GLN A 26 -11.64 -6.99 6.98
N LYS A 27 -12.84 -7.46 7.36
CA LYS A 27 -13.77 -8.15 6.45
C LYS A 27 -14.23 -7.31 5.26
N GLU A 28 -14.20 -5.99 5.41
CA GLU A 28 -14.71 -5.03 4.44
C GLU A 28 -13.66 -4.57 3.43
N ILE A 29 -12.43 -5.06 3.53
CA ILE A 29 -11.29 -4.59 2.72
C ILE A 29 -10.72 -5.74 1.91
N ALA A 30 -10.56 -5.50 0.61
CA ALA A 30 -9.86 -6.42 -0.27
C ALA A 30 -8.35 -6.38 -0.02
N ARG A 31 -7.63 -7.41 -0.47
CA ARG A 31 -6.18 -7.43 -0.38
C ARG A 31 -5.57 -6.18 -1.04
N PRO A 32 -4.76 -5.40 -0.33
CA PRO A 32 -4.12 -4.22 -0.88
C PRO A 32 -3.19 -4.55 -2.04
N LEU A 33 -3.12 -3.66 -3.01
CA LEU A 33 -2.13 -3.72 -4.09
C LEU A 33 -0.96 -2.82 -3.75
N SER A 34 0.24 -3.38 -3.71
CA SER A 34 1.48 -2.67 -3.37
C SER A 34 2.68 -3.32 -4.02
N ILE A 35 3.83 -2.65 -3.95
CA ILE A 35 5.09 -3.23 -4.40
C ILE A 35 5.44 -4.51 -3.63
N ALA A 36 5.09 -4.61 -2.35
CA ALA A 36 5.34 -5.80 -1.53
C ALA A 36 4.56 -7.02 -2.07
N GLU A 37 3.28 -6.84 -2.41
CA GLU A 37 2.47 -7.90 -3.04
C GLU A 37 3.03 -8.29 -4.41
N GLY A 38 3.45 -7.31 -5.20
CA GLY A 38 4.07 -7.57 -6.50
C GLY A 38 5.36 -8.39 -6.39
N ILE A 39 6.22 -8.09 -5.43
CA ILE A 39 7.47 -8.83 -5.20
C ILE A 39 7.20 -10.26 -4.73
N LYS A 40 6.20 -10.47 -3.85
CA LYS A 40 5.77 -11.83 -3.47
C LYS A 40 5.28 -12.63 -4.66
N PHE A 41 4.52 -11.99 -5.54
CA PHE A 41 4.04 -12.63 -6.78
C PHE A 41 5.18 -13.00 -7.73
N VAL A 42 6.18 -12.14 -7.90
CA VAL A 42 7.39 -12.42 -8.69
C VAL A 42 8.14 -13.62 -8.12
N LYS A 43 8.33 -13.64 -6.79
CA LYS A 43 9.00 -14.76 -6.13
C LYS A 43 8.23 -16.05 -6.32
N GLN A 44 6.92 -16.06 -6.16
CA GLN A 44 6.08 -17.22 -6.39
C GLN A 44 6.21 -17.73 -7.85
N GLY A 45 6.17 -16.81 -8.83
CA GLY A 45 6.36 -17.17 -10.24
C GLY A 45 7.74 -17.75 -10.54
N PHE A 46 8.78 -17.31 -9.82
CA PHE A 46 10.13 -17.86 -9.92
C PHE A 46 10.22 -19.32 -9.41
N TYR A 47 9.40 -19.67 -8.43
CA TYR A 47 9.28 -21.03 -7.88
C TYR A 47 8.08 -21.80 -8.49
N ASP A 48 7.88 -21.69 -9.80
CA ASP A 48 6.86 -22.41 -10.57
C ASP A 48 5.41 -22.27 -10.03
N GLY A 49 5.12 -21.15 -9.37
CA GLY A 49 3.79 -20.89 -8.83
C GLY A 49 3.52 -21.52 -7.47
N ASP A 50 4.53 -22.05 -6.78
CA ASP A 50 4.36 -22.62 -5.44
C ASP A 50 3.81 -21.57 -4.46
N SER A 51 2.67 -21.90 -3.86
CA SER A 51 1.99 -21.01 -2.89
C SER A 51 2.83 -20.77 -1.63
N SER A 52 3.70 -21.69 -1.25
CA SER A 52 4.61 -21.53 -0.10
C SER A 52 5.67 -20.45 -0.33
N ALA A 53 5.99 -20.18 -1.61
CA ALA A 53 6.92 -19.13 -2.01
C ALA A 53 6.32 -17.73 -1.99
N TYR A 54 4.99 -17.56 -1.74
CA TYR A 54 4.33 -16.26 -1.66
C TYR A 54 4.68 -15.52 -0.37
N SER A 55 5.89 -15.05 -0.28
CA SER A 55 6.44 -14.34 0.90
C SER A 55 7.49 -13.30 0.49
N ILE A 56 7.77 -12.34 1.36
CA ILE A 56 8.85 -11.37 1.11
C ILE A 56 10.17 -12.13 1.00
N PRO A 57 10.98 -11.86 -0.06
CA PRO A 57 12.28 -12.49 -0.24
C PRO A 57 13.24 -12.09 0.89
N ASP A 58 14.16 -12.98 1.22
CA ASP A 58 15.31 -12.65 2.05
C ASP A 58 16.37 -11.83 1.27
N SER A 59 17.45 -11.43 1.93
CA SER A 59 18.50 -10.59 1.33
C SER A 59 19.18 -11.26 0.14
N TYR A 60 19.34 -12.58 0.18
CA TYR A 60 19.97 -13.34 -0.89
C TYR A 60 19.03 -13.46 -2.09
N GLN A 61 17.78 -13.84 -1.84
CA GLN A 61 16.73 -13.93 -2.86
C GLN A 61 16.43 -12.57 -3.50
N ALA A 62 16.48 -11.50 -2.72
CA ALA A 62 16.24 -10.14 -3.23
C ALA A 62 17.31 -9.69 -4.23
N ALA A 63 18.57 -10.05 -4.00
CA ALA A 63 19.66 -9.75 -4.93
C ALA A 63 19.43 -10.45 -6.28
N PHE A 64 18.97 -11.69 -6.26
CA PHE A 64 18.69 -12.50 -7.42
C PHE A 64 17.44 -12.01 -8.18
N LEU A 65 16.35 -11.75 -7.45
CA LEU A 65 15.12 -11.24 -8.04
C LEU A 65 15.27 -9.81 -8.59
N GLY A 66 16.24 -9.05 -8.11
CA GLY A 66 16.53 -7.69 -8.58
C GLY A 66 16.83 -7.60 -10.08
N GLU A 67 17.36 -8.66 -10.69
CA GLU A 67 17.56 -8.72 -12.14
C GLU A 67 16.25 -8.79 -12.93
N TYR A 68 15.23 -9.47 -12.38
CA TYR A 68 13.91 -9.58 -12.99
C TYR A 68 13.08 -8.29 -12.85
N LEU A 69 13.46 -7.40 -11.93
CA LEU A 69 12.80 -6.13 -11.67
C LEU A 69 13.41 -4.96 -12.46
N LYS A 70 14.53 -5.19 -13.14
CA LYS A 70 15.13 -4.16 -14.02
C LYS A 70 14.23 -3.96 -15.24
N PRO A 71 13.98 -2.71 -15.65
CA PRO A 71 13.28 -2.44 -16.90
C PRO A 71 14.13 -2.97 -18.06
N ASN A 72 13.63 -3.98 -18.75
CA ASN A 72 14.23 -4.40 -20.00
C ASN A 72 13.75 -3.49 -21.11
N THR A 73 14.68 -2.91 -21.84
CA THR A 73 14.43 -2.09 -23.03
C THR A 73 14.03 -2.91 -24.25
N ASP A 74 14.15 -4.23 -24.20
CA ASP A 74 13.79 -5.11 -25.31
C ASP A 74 12.30 -5.44 -25.33
N SER A 75 11.65 -4.93 -26.34
CA SER A 75 10.23 -5.10 -26.65
C SER A 75 9.89 -6.57 -26.93
N GLY A 76 9.11 -7.23 -26.09
CA GLY A 76 8.47 -8.44 -26.55
C GLY A 76 8.22 -9.59 -25.58
N THR A 77 8.47 -9.49 -24.29
CA THR A 77 8.21 -10.60 -23.36
C THR A 77 7.31 -10.18 -22.18
N SER A 78 6.53 -11.13 -21.65
CA SER A 78 5.67 -10.96 -20.45
C SER A 78 6.39 -10.35 -19.25
N LYS A 79 7.72 -10.40 -19.20
CA LYS A 79 8.57 -9.73 -18.20
C LYS A 79 8.41 -8.21 -18.19
N ASN A 80 8.16 -7.60 -19.36
CA ASN A 80 8.00 -6.13 -19.47
C ASN A 80 6.71 -5.64 -18.80
N ASN A 81 5.63 -6.42 -18.90
CA ASN A 81 4.35 -6.02 -18.31
C ASN A 81 4.40 -6.04 -16.78
N LEU A 82 5.06 -7.03 -16.18
CA LEU A 82 5.19 -7.13 -14.73
C LEU A 82 6.11 -6.04 -14.17
N SER A 83 7.23 -5.79 -14.81
CA SER A 83 8.16 -4.71 -14.47
C SER A 83 7.46 -3.33 -14.51
N ASN A 84 6.69 -3.07 -15.57
CA ASN A 84 5.92 -1.83 -15.72
C ASN A 84 4.82 -1.69 -14.64
N LEU A 85 4.14 -2.80 -14.31
CA LEU A 85 3.16 -2.82 -13.22
C LEU A 85 3.81 -2.48 -11.87
N LEU A 86 4.96 -3.07 -11.55
CA LEU A 86 5.68 -2.79 -10.30
C LEU A 86 6.18 -1.35 -10.25
N GLN A 87 6.66 -0.80 -11.36
CA GLN A 87 7.07 0.60 -11.45
C GLN A 87 5.92 1.57 -11.22
N SER A 88 4.67 1.17 -11.49
CA SER A 88 3.52 2.03 -11.20
C SER A 88 3.29 2.29 -9.70
N PHE A 89 3.88 1.49 -8.82
CA PHE A 89 3.81 1.65 -7.37
C PHE A 89 4.99 2.40 -6.76
N ILE A 90 6.02 2.68 -7.56
CA ILE A 90 7.24 3.37 -7.12
C ILE A 90 7.41 4.62 -7.96
N ASP A 91 7.79 5.70 -7.32
CA ASP A 91 8.20 6.94 -7.95
C ASP A 91 9.54 6.77 -8.71
N THR A 92 9.76 7.58 -9.75
CA THR A 92 10.99 7.61 -10.54
C THR A 92 12.24 7.90 -9.71
N ALA A 93 12.12 8.70 -8.65
CA ALA A 93 13.20 8.97 -7.69
C ALA A 93 13.42 7.80 -6.70
N LYS A 94 12.53 6.79 -6.69
CA LYS A 94 12.52 5.66 -5.75
C LYS A 94 12.53 6.11 -4.27
N GLU A 95 11.89 7.22 -3.98
CA GLU A 95 11.75 7.79 -2.65
C GLU A 95 10.36 7.58 -2.07
N SER A 96 9.36 7.35 -2.92
CA SER A 96 7.97 7.12 -2.50
C SER A 96 7.37 5.87 -3.14
N THR A 97 6.44 5.26 -2.41
CA THR A 97 5.65 4.12 -2.88
C THR A 97 4.20 4.27 -2.45
N ARG A 98 3.30 3.65 -3.19
CA ARG A 98 1.87 3.66 -2.85
C ARG A 98 1.35 2.27 -2.55
N MET A 99 0.35 2.22 -1.68
CA MET A 99 -0.48 1.05 -1.43
C MET A 99 -1.91 1.41 -1.80
N SER A 100 -2.50 0.69 -2.75
CA SER A 100 -3.89 0.88 -3.17
C SER A 100 -4.79 -0.10 -2.43
N ILE A 101 -5.84 0.42 -1.79
CA ILE A 101 -6.74 -0.34 -0.96
C ILE A 101 -8.15 -0.17 -1.53
N ASN A 102 -8.80 -1.27 -1.87
CA ASN A 102 -10.20 -1.29 -2.26
C ASN A 102 -11.04 -1.78 -1.07
N MET A 103 -12.08 -1.04 -0.74
CA MET A 103 -12.97 -1.40 0.36
C MET A 103 -14.43 -1.35 -0.08
N ALA A 104 -15.26 -2.16 0.56
CA ALA A 104 -16.70 -2.12 0.39
C ALA A 104 -17.26 -0.80 0.93
N ASP A 105 -18.44 -0.42 0.46
CA ASP A 105 -19.17 0.71 1.06
C ASP A 105 -19.66 0.30 2.46
N VAL A 106 -19.06 0.90 3.46
CA VAL A 106 -19.37 0.65 4.88
C VAL A 106 -20.14 1.80 5.53
N GLY A 107 -20.43 2.83 4.76
CA GLY A 107 -21.10 4.03 5.24
C GLY A 107 -20.25 4.92 6.15
N THR A 108 -20.75 6.14 6.37
CA THR A 108 -20.01 7.22 7.06
C THR A 108 -19.75 6.99 8.55
N LYS A 109 -20.47 6.05 9.19
CA LYS A 109 -20.29 5.75 10.62
C LYS A 109 -19.15 4.76 10.87
N LYS A 110 -19.03 3.74 10.04
CA LYS A 110 -18.04 2.66 10.22
C LYS A 110 -16.69 3.00 9.60
N LEU A 111 -16.71 3.77 8.52
CA LEU A 111 -15.53 4.17 7.79
C LEU A 111 -14.45 4.86 8.64
N PRO A 112 -14.77 5.85 9.52
CA PRO A 112 -13.77 6.48 10.38
C PRO A 112 -13.07 5.48 11.30
N VAL A 113 -13.82 4.55 11.90
CA VAL A 113 -13.27 3.54 12.82
C VAL A 113 -12.25 2.64 12.12
N ILE A 114 -12.58 2.20 10.90
CA ILE A 114 -11.66 1.38 10.09
C ILE A 114 -10.40 2.18 9.73
N LEU A 115 -10.57 3.42 9.28
CA LEU A 115 -9.44 4.28 8.89
C LEU A 115 -8.53 4.61 10.08
N ASP A 116 -9.09 4.88 11.25
CA ASP A 116 -8.31 5.15 12.46
C ASP A 116 -7.52 3.91 12.87
N GLY A 117 -8.11 2.73 12.83
CA GLY A 117 -7.38 1.48 13.07
C GLY A 117 -6.22 1.25 12.09
N ILE A 118 -6.41 1.59 10.81
CA ILE A 118 -5.32 1.50 9.81
C ILE A 118 -4.25 2.56 10.10
N ARG A 119 -4.62 3.79 10.50
CA ARG A 119 -3.67 4.85 10.87
C ARG A 119 -2.84 4.46 12.08
N ASP A 120 -3.48 3.95 13.12
CA ASP A 120 -2.79 3.51 14.34
C ASP A 120 -1.79 2.40 14.02
N ARG A 121 -2.21 1.39 13.28
CA ARG A 121 -1.32 0.30 12.85
C ARG A 121 -0.18 0.80 11.95
N THR A 122 -0.44 1.78 11.12
CA THR A 122 0.57 2.40 10.26
C THR A 122 1.60 3.15 11.09
N ASN A 123 1.16 3.91 12.10
CA ASN A 123 2.05 4.66 13.00
C ASN A 123 2.91 3.74 13.89
N GLU A 124 2.40 2.57 14.26
CA GLU A 124 3.18 1.55 14.98
C GLU A 124 4.30 0.96 14.10
N LEU A 125 4.01 0.69 12.83
CA LEU A 125 4.96 0.05 11.93
C LEU A 125 5.99 1.03 11.36
N PHE A 126 5.58 2.27 11.10
CA PHE A 126 6.41 3.27 10.43
C PHE A 126 6.68 4.45 11.35
N ASP A 127 7.93 4.67 11.64
CA ASP A 127 8.40 5.81 12.43
C ASP A 127 8.14 7.13 11.67
N SER A 128 7.29 8.00 12.21
CA SER A 128 6.90 9.28 11.61
C SER A 128 8.07 10.24 11.41
N SER A 129 9.19 10.03 12.11
CA SER A 129 10.43 10.80 11.91
C SER A 129 11.15 10.45 10.60
N LYS A 130 10.89 9.25 10.07
CA LYS A 130 11.55 8.69 8.88
C LYS A 130 10.65 8.57 7.67
N PHE A 131 9.36 8.39 7.90
CA PHE A 131 8.38 8.14 6.85
C PHE A 131 7.24 9.14 6.92
N LYS A 132 6.94 9.78 5.80
CA LYS A 132 5.74 10.59 5.64
C LYS A 132 4.67 9.73 4.96
N ILE A 133 3.57 9.46 5.67
CA ILE A 133 2.47 8.66 5.16
C ILE A 133 1.26 9.56 4.98
N THR A 134 0.65 9.46 3.82
CA THR A 134 -0.53 10.26 3.45
C THR A 134 -1.64 9.32 3.01
N PHE A 135 -2.80 9.44 3.64
CA PHE A 135 -4.01 8.77 3.20
C PHE A 135 -4.74 9.67 2.21
N THR A 136 -5.14 9.11 1.07
CA THR A 136 -5.80 9.85 -0.01
C THR A 136 -6.78 8.94 -0.75
N GLY A 137 -7.58 9.53 -1.61
CA GLY A 137 -8.52 8.81 -2.47
C GLY A 137 -9.96 9.26 -2.26
N SER A 138 -10.86 8.79 -3.14
CA SER A 138 -12.27 9.20 -3.15
C SER A 138 -12.98 8.94 -1.82
N THR A 139 -12.69 7.81 -1.17
CA THR A 139 -13.27 7.45 0.12
C THR A 139 -12.92 8.45 1.22
N ILE A 140 -11.67 8.91 1.27
CA ILE A 140 -11.22 9.91 2.25
C ILE A 140 -11.87 11.25 1.98
N THR A 141 -11.85 11.69 0.71
CA THR A 141 -12.47 12.98 0.31
C THR A 141 -13.97 12.99 0.60
N PHE A 142 -14.66 11.87 0.34
CA PHE A 142 -16.09 11.73 0.65
C PHE A 142 -16.35 11.82 2.16
N LEU A 143 -15.55 11.15 2.98
CA LEU A 143 -15.67 11.19 4.42
C LEU A 143 -15.47 12.60 4.97
N GLU A 144 -14.40 13.27 4.58
CA GLU A 144 -14.09 14.64 5.01
C GLU A 144 -15.18 15.63 4.58
N GLY A 145 -15.65 15.51 3.32
CA GLY A 145 -16.77 16.31 2.82
C GLY A 145 -18.06 16.08 3.58
N SER A 146 -18.39 14.83 3.91
CA SER A 146 -19.58 14.48 4.69
C SER A 146 -19.51 15.05 6.12
N ILE A 147 -18.37 14.94 6.77
CA ILE A 147 -18.15 15.50 8.12
C ILE A 147 -18.27 17.02 8.10
N PHE A 148 -17.71 17.67 7.09
CA PHE A 148 -17.81 19.12 6.91
C PHE A 148 -19.27 19.58 6.78
N ILE A 149 -20.05 18.93 5.92
CA ILE A 149 -21.48 19.23 5.71
C ILE A 149 -22.27 19.03 7.00
N ILE A 150 -22.08 17.89 7.68
CA ILE A 150 -22.80 17.58 8.92
C ILE A 150 -22.49 18.62 10.02
N ASN A 151 -21.24 19.01 10.17
CA ASN A 151 -20.84 20.01 11.16
C ASN A 151 -21.38 21.38 10.80
N GLY A 152 -21.38 21.77 9.52
CA GLY A 152 -21.97 23.01 9.05
C GLY A 152 -23.47 23.08 9.33
N LEU A 153 -24.20 21.98 9.08
CA LEU A 153 -25.63 21.91 9.40
C LEU A 153 -25.91 22.00 10.90
N LYS A 154 -25.12 21.29 11.72
CA LYS A 154 -25.25 21.40 13.19
C LYS A 154 -25.03 22.82 13.67
N GLN A 155 -24.00 23.49 13.16
CA GLN A 155 -23.71 24.88 13.53
C GLN A 155 -24.79 25.84 13.08
N SER A 156 -25.34 25.68 11.87
CA SER A 156 -26.43 26.49 11.37
C SER A 156 -27.69 26.35 12.21
N LEU A 157 -28.03 25.12 12.61
CA LEU A 157 -29.16 24.88 13.53
C LEU A 157 -28.95 25.54 14.89
N LEU A 158 -27.75 25.49 15.42
CA LEU A 158 -27.41 26.09 16.73
C LEU A 158 -27.51 27.61 16.71
N TRP A 159 -27.22 28.24 15.58
CA TRP A 159 -27.40 29.70 15.42
C TRP A 159 -28.83 30.11 15.07
N ALA A 160 -29.67 29.17 14.62
CA ALA A 160 -31.07 29.46 14.30
C ALA A 160 -32.01 29.43 15.51
N PHE A 161 -31.57 28.85 16.63
CA PHE A 161 -32.29 28.77 17.89
C PHE A 161 -31.61 29.64 18.97
#